data_43fd3cab290230c717376e9edb62774c
#
_entry.id   43fd3cab290230c717376e9edb62774c
#
_cell.length_a   1.000
_cell.length_b   1.000
_cell.length_c   1.000
_cell.angle_alpha   90.00
_cell.angle_beta   90.00
_cell.angle_gamma   90.00
#
_symmetry.space_group_name_H-M   'P 1'
#
loop_
_entity.id
_entity.type
_entity.pdbx_description
1 polymer ?
#
loop_
_entity_poly.entity_id
_entity_poly.type
_entity_poly.pdbx_seq_one_letter_code
_entity_poly.pdbx_strand_id
1 'polypeptide(L)'
;KQELAVVALECSAQSMRHDTEKLLATDGSAYEIATAYLRRQRDVLKGCRMGRMTFDADVLNTPELIEPVKRTFVWLLEALTVLFERGRDQGEFVADIDARNLASLVVATVQGGYVLARATRDTDAFDAAVEGAAALLRKATVPLTTEVSDHSE
;
A
#
# COMPACT_ATOMS: atom_id res chain seq x y z
N LYS A 1 0.43 5.82 31.79
CA LYS A 1 1.38 5.52 30.66
C LYS A 1 0.68 4.80 29.52
N GLN A 2 -0.12 3.76 29.78
CA GLN A 2 -0.83 2.99 28.74
C GLN A 2 -1.81 3.86 27.95
N GLU A 3 -2.62 4.70 28.60
CA GLU A 3 -3.55 5.62 27.93
C GLU A 3 -2.84 6.57 26.95
N LEU A 4 -1.68 7.10 27.34
CA LEU A 4 -0.88 7.96 26.44
C LEU A 4 -0.36 7.19 25.23
N ALA A 5 0.00 5.93 25.40
CA ALA A 5 0.43 5.06 24.30
C ALA A 5 -0.72 4.78 23.33
N VAL A 6 -1.92 4.48 23.84
CA VAL A 6 -3.13 4.29 23.02
C VAL A 6 -3.44 5.56 22.23
N VAL A 7 -3.47 6.73 22.87
CA VAL A 7 -3.72 8.02 22.20
C VAL A 7 -2.68 8.29 21.11
N ALA A 8 -1.39 8.03 21.36
CA ALA A 8 -0.33 8.22 20.37
C ALA A 8 -0.47 7.26 19.16
N LEU A 9 -0.92 6.02 19.40
CA LEU A 9 -1.21 5.06 18.34
C LEU A 9 -2.44 5.49 17.53
N GLU A 10 -3.51 5.92 18.16
CA GLU A 10 -4.71 6.43 17.48
C GLU A 10 -4.41 7.66 16.62
N CYS A 11 -3.65 8.63 17.14
CA CYS A 11 -3.20 9.77 16.35
C CYS A 11 -2.37 9.34 15.13
N SER A 12 -1.50 8.36 15.29
CA SER A 12 -0.69 7.83 14.21
C SER A 12 -1.51 7.09 13.16
N ALA A 13 -2.51 6.31 13.61
CA ALA A 13 -3.47 5.62 12.76
C ALA A 13 -4.31 6.61 11.93
N GLN A 14 -4.84 7.66 12.58
CA GLN A 14 -5.62 8.72 11.93
C GLN A 14 -4.81 9.48 10.88
N SER A 15 -3.55 9.85 11.20
CA SER A 15 -2.67 10.53 10.24
C SER A 15 -2.41 9.65 9.01
N MET A 16 -2.06 8.38 9.21
CA MET A 16 -1.81 7.45 8.10
C MET A 16 -3.05 7.24 7.24
N ARG A 17 -4.21 7.12 7.87
CA ARG A 17 -5.49 6.97 7.21
C ARG A 17 -5.81 8.20 6.37
N HIS A 18 -5.76 9.39 6.95
CA HIS A 18 -6.05 10.64 6.28
C HIS A 18 -5.16 10.86 5.03
N ASP A 19 -3.85 10.64 5.16
CA ASP A 19 -2.92 10.80 4.04
C ASP A 19 -3.18 9.77 2.93
N THR A 20 -3.58 8.56 3.31
CA THR A 20 -3.92 7.51 2.34
C THR A 20 -5.27 7.80 1.67
N GLU A 21 -6.29 8.21 2.41
CA GLU A 21 -7.60 8.59 1.87
C GLU A 21 -7.48 9.71 0.84
N LYS A 22 -6.67 10.73 1.12
CA LYS A 22 -6.41 11.81 0.14
C LYS A 22 -5.82 11.27 -1.16
N LEU A 23 -4.88 10.35 -1.06
CA LEU A 23 -4.26 9.76 -2.24
C LEU A 23 -5.24 8.87 -3.02
N LEU A 24 -6.03 8.04 -2.32
CA LEU A 24 -7.02 7.17 -2.95
C LEU A 24 -8.20 7.95 -3.59
N ALA A 25 -8.43 9.18 -3.15
CA ALA A 25 -9.44 10.08 -3.70
C ALA A 25 -8.94 10.90 -4.91
N THR A 26 -7.69 10.76 -5.32
CA THR A 26 -7.18 11.46 -6.52
C THR A 26 -7.80 10.87 -7.80
N ASP A 27 -7.93 11.73 -8.81
CA ASP A 27 -8.31 11.28 -10.15
C ASP A 27 -7.21 10.41 -10.74
N GLY A 28 -7.60 9.38 -11.48
CA GLY A 28 -6.68 8.49 -12.16
C GLY A 28 -7.14 7.04 -12.18
N SER A 29 -6.41 6.24 -12.92
CA SER A 29 -6.61 4.80 -12.98
C SER A 29 -6.22 4.13 -11.65
N ALA A 30 -6.73 2.96 -11.39
CA ALA A 30 -6.38 2.21 -10.19
C ALA A 30 -4.88 1.86 -10.17
N TYR A 31 -4.29 1.60 -11.33
CA TYR A 31 -2.84 1.39 -11.47
C TYR A 31 -2.04 2.65 -11.08
N GLU A 32 -2.44 3.83 -11.59
CA GLU A 32 -1.76 5.10 -11.28
C GLU A 32 -1.83 5.41 -9.78
N ILE A 33 -3.00 5.26 -9.18
CA ILE A 33 -3.21 5.51 -7.74
C ILE A 33 -2.41 4.50 -6.90
N ALA A 34 -2.41 3.21 -7.24
CA ALA A 34 -1.65 2.19 -6.53
C ALA A 34 -0.13 2.43 -6.63
N THR A 35 0.36 2.82 -7.81
CA THR A 35 1.79 3.14 -7.98
C THR A 35 2.18 4.46 -7.29
N ALA A 36 1.29 5.46 -7.26
CA ALA A 36 1.49 6.66 -6.46
C ALA A 36 1.54 6.33 -4.96
N TYR A 37 0.70 5.39 -4.47
CA TYR A 37 0.79 4.90 -3.10
C TYR A 37 2.14 4.21 -2.82
N LEU A 38 2.63 3.37 -3.71
CA LEU A 38 3.93 2.71 -3.59
C LEU A 38 5.07 3.74 -3.56
N ARG A 39 5.07 4.72 -4.46
CA ARG A 39 6.15 5.70 -4.68
C ARG A 39 6.05 6.96 -3.82
N ARG A 40 5.00 7.12 -3.01
CA ARG A 40 4.88 8.33 -2.18
C ARG A 40 6.11 8.50 -1.30
N GLN A 41 6.50 9.76 -1.07
CA GLN A 41 7.64 10.09 -0.22
C GLN A 41 7.45 9.57 1.21
N ARG A 42 8.50 8.95 1.76
CA ARG A 42 8.52 8.37 3.12
C ARG A 42 9.88 8.56 3.76
N ASP A 43 9.89 8.63 5.08
CA ASP A 43 11.13 8.49 5.85
C ASP A 43 11.44 6.99 6.01
N VAL A 44 12.09 6.44 4.96
CA VAL A 44 12.28 5.00 4.78
C VAL A 44 13.05 4.37 5.95
N LEU A 45 14.12 5.00 6.41
CA LEU A 45 14.94 4.47 7.51
C LEU A 45 14.25 4.55 8.86
N LYS A 46 13.32 5.50 9.04
CA LYS A 46 12.42 5.52 10.20
C LYS A 46 11.40 4.39 10.15
N GLY A 47 10.94 4.06 8.96
CA GLY A 47 9.95 3.02 8.72
C GLY A 47 8.52 3.40 9.09
N CYS A 48 7.61 2.44 8.97
CA CYS A 48 6.22 2.61 9.34
C CYS A 48 6.04 2.57 10.87
N ARG A 49 5.47 3.62 11.45
CA ARG A 49 5.21 3.66 12.89
C ARG A 49 4.27 2.52 13.32
N MET A 50 3.19 2.28 12.57
CA MET A 50 2.23 1.22 12.88
C MET A 50 2.85 -0.17 12.66
N GLY A 51 3.62 -0.35 11.57
CA GLY A 51 4.29 -1.64 11.29
C GLY A 51 5.31 -2.02 12.37
N ARG A 52 6.03 -1.05 12.95
CA ARG A 52 6.98 -1.33 14.03
C ARG A 52 6.33 -1.85 15.30
N MET A 53 5.07 -1.49 15.55
CA MET A 53 4.34 -1.96 16.73
C MET A 53 4.06 -3.46 16.69
N THR A 54 4.07 -4.08 15.51
CA THR A 54 3.90 -5.54 15.37
C THR A 54 5.11 -6.36 15.85
N PHE A 55 6.22 -5.70 16.16
CA PHE A 55 7.42 -6.34 16.72
C PHE A 55 7.58 -6.11 18.22
N ASP A 56 6.68 -5.35 18.84
CA ASP A 56 6.69 -5.04 20.27
C ASP A 56 5.81 -6.03 21.03
N ALA A 57 6.43 -6.83 21.90
CA ALA A 57 5.73 -7.86 22.66
C ALA A 57 4.65 -7.27 23.60
N ASP A 58 4.89 -6.10 24.18
CA ASP A 58 3.93 -5.44 25.05
C ASP A 58 2.70 -4.99 24.26
N VAL A 59 2.90 -4.48 23.03
CA VAL A 59 1.81 -4.12 22.12
C VAL A 59 1.03 -5.36 21.70
N LEU A 60 1.70 -6.43 21.29
CA LEU A 60 1.06 -7.66 20.82
C LEU A 60 0.22 -8.34 21.92
N ASN A 61 0.65 -8.24 23.17
CA ASN A 61 -0.01 -8.87 24.33
C ASN A 61 -1.03 -7.97 25.03
N THR A 62 -1.19 -6.71 24.61
CA THR A 62 -2.10 -5.74 25.20
C THR A 62 -3.22 -5.40 24.20
N PRO A 63 -4.46 -5.88 24.42
CA PRO A 63 -5.57 -5.67 23.48
C PRO A 63 -5.80 -4.21 23.09
N GLU A 64 -5.70 -3.29 24.04
CA GLU A 64 -5.92 -1.86 23.84
C GLU A 64 -4.82 -1.23 22.95
N LEU A 65 -3.62 -1.80 22.92
CA LEU A 65 -2.51 -1.31 22.11
C LEU A 65 -2.49 -1.92 20.71
N ILE A 66 -2.81 -3.23 20.59
CA ILE A 66 -2.79 -3.89 19.28
C ILE A 66 -4.01 -3.53 18.41
N GLU A 67 -5.15 -3.20 19.00
CA GLU A 67 -6.39 -2.95 18.25
C GLU A 67 -6.27 -1.76 17.28
N PRO A 68 -5.70 -0.60 17.62
CA PRO A 68 -5.44 0.48 16.65
C PRO A 68 -4.55 0.03 15.49
N VAL A 69 -3.54 -0.79 15.74
CA VAL A 69 -2.63 -1.32 14.72
C VAL A 69 -3.38 -2.24 13.76
N LYS A 70 -4.14 -3.20 14.31
CA LYS A 70 -4.97 -4.14 13.54
C LYS A 70 -5.97 -3.42 12.66
N ARG A 71 -6.76 -2.50 13.24
CA ARG A 71 -7.77 -1.72 12.48
C ARG A 71 -7.14 -0.93 11.34
N THR A 72 -5.95 -0.39 11.55
CA THR A 72 -5.24 0.38 10.52
C THR A 72 -4.88 -0.51 9.32
N PHE A 73 -4.29 -1.68 9.56
CA PHE A 73 -3.92 -2.57 8.47
C PHE A 73 -5.12 -3.23 7.79
N VAL A 74 -6.16 -3.61 8.55
CA VAL A 74 -7.41 -4.14 7.99
C VAL A 74 -8.03 -3.09 7.06
N TRP A 75 -8.19 -1.86 7.54
CA TRP A 75 -8.73 -0.76 6.75
C TRP A 75 -7.89 -0.50 5.47
N LEU A 76 -6.56 -0.48 5.58
CA LEU A 76 -5.68 -0.23 4.44
C LEU A 76 -5.80 -1.31 3.37
N LEU A 77 -5.86 -2.58 3.78
CA LEU A 77 -6.08 -3.71 2.88
C LEU A 77 -7.45 -3.63 2.18
N GLU A 78 -8.49 -3.29 2.93
CA GLU A 78 -9.85 -3.11 2.38
C GLU A 78 -9.90 -1.97 1.38
N ALA A 79 -9.32 -0.80 1.71
CA ALA A 79 -9.32 0.37 0.84
C ALA A 79 -8.59 0.11 -0.49
N LEU A 80 -7.44 -0.57 -0.44
CA LEU A 80 -6.71 -0.96 -1.64
C LEU A 80 -7.43 -2.09 -2.41
N THR A 81 -8.09 -3.01 -1.73
CA THR A 81 -8.92 -4.05 -2.39
C THR A 81 -10.02 -3.39 -3.22
N VAL A 82 -10.76 -2.44 -2.65
CA VAL A 82 -11.80 -1.68 -3.37
C VAL A 82 -11.23 -0.93 -4.58
N LEU A 83 -10.03 -0.35 -4.45
CA LEU A 83 -9.34 0.30 -5.56
C LEU A 83 -9.08 -0.69 -6.72
N PHE A 84 -8.56 -1.87 -6.43
CA PHE A 84 -8.27 -2.89 -7.45
C PHE A 84 -9.53 -3.54 -8.02
N GLU A 85 -10.58 -3.75 -7.22
CA GLU A 85 -11.89 -4.19 -7.71
C GLU A 85 -12.47 -3.19 -8.71
N ARG A 86 -12.43 -1.90 -8.38
CA ARG A 86 -12.86 -0.83 -9.30
C ARG A 86 -12.08 -0.89 -10.62
N GLY A 87 -10.75 -1.01 -10.57
CA GLY A 87 -9.92 -1.09 -11.77
C GLY A 87 -10.22 -2.33 -12.61
N ARG A 88 -10.42 -3.49 -11.98
CA ARG A 88 -10.84 -4.72 -12.67
C ARG A 88 -12.21 -4.57 -13.34
N ASP A 89 -13.18 -4.03 -12.61
CA ASP A 89 -14.55 -3.87 -13.10
C ASP A 89 -14.66 -2.85 -14.23
N GLN A 90 -13.71 -1.89 -14.30
CA GLN A 90 -13.53 -0.94 -15.39
C GLN A 90 -12.69 -1.49 -16.55
N GLY A 91 -12.23 -2.73 -16.48
CA GLY A 91 -11.42 -3.37 -17.52
C GLY A 91 -9.97 -2.88 -17.59
N GLU A 92 -9.48 -2.21 -16.56
CA GLU A 92 -8.10 -1.75 -16.47
C GLU A 92 -7.13 -2.89 -16.19
N PHE A 93 -7.53 -3.82 -15.34
CA PHE A 93 -6.80 -5.05 -15.03
C PHE A 93 -7.42 -6.24 -15.75
N VAL A 94 -6.63 -7.29 -15.97
CA VAL A 94 -7.14 -8.57 -16.48
C VAL A 94 -8.20 -9.14 -15.54
N ALA A 95 -9.23 -9.79 -16.10
CA ALA A 95 -10.44 -10.16 -15.38
C ALA A 95 -10.23 -11.18 -14.25
N ASP A 96 -9.16 -11.95 -14.31
CA ASP A 96 -8.84 -13.03 -13.37
C ASP A 96 -7.93 -12.59 -12.21
N ILE A 97 -7.65 -11.28 -12.07
CA ILE A 97 -6.90 -10.80 -10.91
C ILE A 97 -7.69 -10.99 -9.62
N ASP A 98 -6.98 -11.34 -8.58
CA ASP A 98 -7.47 -11.26 -7.21
C ASP A 98 -7.09 -9.89 -6.61
N ALA A 99 -8.08 -9.00 -6.48
CA ALA A 99 -7.91 -7.64 -5.97
C ALA A 99 -7.34 -7.63 -4.53
N ARG A 100 -7.73 -8.60 -3.70
CA ARG A 100 -7.24 -8.72 -2.32
C ARG A 100 -5.78 -9.15 -2.28
N ASN A 101 -5.38 -10.04 -3.17
CA ASN A 101 -3.98 -10.45 -3.29
C ASN A 101 -3.11 -9.28 -3.77
N LEU A 102 -3.59 -8.47 -4.71
CA LEU A 102 -2.87 -7.25 -5.14
C LEU A 102 -2.75 -6.22 -4.00
N ALA A 103 -3.82 -6.01 -3.24
CA ALA A 103 -3.78 -5.13 -2.07
C ALA A 103 -2.74 -5.63 -1.05
N SER A 104 -2.73 -6.93 -0.77
CA SER A 104 -1.77 -7.57 0.13
C SER A 104 -0.33 -7.44 -0.38
N LEU A 105 -0.10 -7.63 -1.69
CA LEU A 105 1.20 -7.42 -2.31
C LEU A 105 1.71 -5.99 -2.08
N VAL A 106 0.87 -4.98 -2.33
CA VAL A 106 1.23 -3.57 -2.18
C VAL A 106 1.59 -3.25 -0.73
N VAL A 107 0.76 -3.66 0.24
CA VAL A 107 1.01 -3.40 1.66
C VAL A 107 2.26 -4.14 2.14
N ALA A 108 2.40 -5.42 1.80
CA ALA A 108 3.55 -6.24 2.19
C ALA A 108 4.86 -5.72 1.58
N THR A 109 4.85 -5.26 0.33
CA THR A 109 6.01 -4.64 -0.32
C THR A 109 6.50 -3.41 0.46
N VAL A 110 5.59 -2.51 0.83
CA VAL A 110 5.95 -1.31 1.61
C VAL A 110 6.51 -1.69 2.97
N GLN A 111 5.88 -2.62 3.69
CA GLN A 111 6.34 -3.05 5.01
C GLN A 111 7.67 -3.82 4.93
N GLY A 112 7.81 -4.72 3.96
CA GLY A 112 9.05 -5.46 3.71
C GLY A 112 10.18 -4.54 3.23
N GLY A 113 9.90 -3.57 2.38
CA GLY A 113 10.84 -2.55 1.95
C GLY A 113 11.44 -1.76 3.11
N TYR A 114 10.65 -1.38 4.10
CA TYR A 114 11.16 -0.75 5.33
C TYR A 114 12.11 -1.67 6.11
N VAL A 115 11.78 -2.95 6.20
CA VAL A 115 12.63 -3.94 6.90
C VAL A 115 13.96 -4.07 6.17
N LEU A 116 13.94 -4.23 4.84
CA LEU A 116 15.15 -4.37 4.02
C LEU A 116 16.03 -3.12 4.14
N ALA A 117 15.48 -1.93 3.92
CA ALA A 117 16.24 -0.69 3.99
C ALA A 117 16.91 -0.48 5.37
N ARG A 118 16.22 -0.82 6.44
CA ARG A 118 16.78 -0.72 7.79
C ARG A 118 17.86 -1.76 8.06
N ALA A 119 17.70 -2.98 7.56
CA ALA A 119 18.67 -4.06 7.71
C ALA A 119 19.96 -3.75 6.94
N THR A 120 19.85 -3.24 5.73
CA THR A 120 20.99 -2.88 4.88
C THR A 120 21.54 -1.49 5.14
N ARG A 121 20.79 -0.63 5.86
CA ARG A 121 21.05 0.81 6.04
C ARG A 121 21.11 1.56 4.71
N ASP A 122 20.30 1.12 3.76
CA ASP A 122 20.26 1.63 2.41
C ASP A 122 18.81 1.80 1.94
N THR A 123 18.47 2.99 1.46
CA THR A 123 17.12 3.28 0.95
C THR A 123 16.85 2.66 -0.40
N ASP A 124 17.89 2.34 -1.20
CA ASP A 124 17.75 1.72 -2.52
C ASP A 124 17.06 0.36 -2.44
N ALA A 125 17.21 -0.36 -1.32
CA ALA A 125 16.50 -1.61 -1.07
C ALA A 125 14.98 -1.44 -0.99
N PHE A 126 14.50 -0.32 -0.43
CA PHE A 126 13.09 0.04 -0.43
C PHE A 126 12.61 0.37 -1.85
N ASP A 127 13.36 1.22 -2.55
CA ASP A 127 12.99 1.68 -3.90
C ASP A 127 12.95 0.49 -4.88
N ALA A 128 13.91 -0.43 -4.80
CA ALA A 128 13.91 -1.65 -5.61
C ALA A 128 12.66 -2.53 -5.36
N ALA A 129 12.22 -2.68 -4.10
CA ALA A 129 11.03 -3.43 -3.78
C ALA A 129 9.77 -2.75 -4.34
N VAL A 130 9.66 -1.42 -4.20
CA VAL A 130 8.55 -0.63 -4.73
C VAL A 130 8.48 -0.69 -6.25
N GLU A 131 9.60 -0.52 -6.94
CA GLU A 131 9.63 -0.58 -8.41
C GLU A 131 9.34 -1.99 -8.93
N GLY A 132 9.80 -3.02 -8.24
CA GLY A 132 9.45 -4.42 -8.55
C GLY A 132 7.94 -4.66 -8.45
N ALA A 133 7.29 -4.20 -7.38
CA ALA A 133 5.85 -4.30 -7.24
C ALA A 133 5.08 -3.50 -8.30
N ALA A 134 5.52 -2.27 -8.60
CA ALA A 134 4.91 -1.45 -9.65
C ALA A 134 5.01 -2.12 -11.03
N ALA A 135 6.13 -2.76 -11.34
CA ALA A 135 6.32 -3.52 -12.58
C ALA A 135 5.39 -4.75 -12.66
N LEU A 136 5.17 -5.46 -11.54
CA LEU A 136 4.22 -6.57 -11.49
C LEU A 136 2.77 -6.09 -11.64
N LEU A 137 2.39 -4.99 -10.99
CA LEU A 137 1.07 -4.39 -11.18
C LEU A 137 0.82 -4.00 -12.65
N ARG A 138 1.84 -3.44 -13.33
CA ARG A 138 1.74 -3.10 -14.75
C ARG A 138 1.47 -4.32 -15.62
N LYS A 139 2.08 -5.46 -15.32
CA LYS A 139 1.83 -6.71 -16.06
C LYS A 139 0.42 -7.27 -15.85
N ALA A 140 -0.24 -6.88 -14.76
CA ALA A 140 -1.63 -7.24 -14.50
C ALA A 140 -2.63 -6.29 -15.19
N THR A 141 -2.20 -5.17 -15.77
CA THR A 141 -3.08 -4.30 -16.56
C THR A 141 -3.32 -4.87 -17.95
N VAL A 142 -4.50 -4.59 -18.51
CA VAL A 142 -4.82 -4.92 -19.89
C VAL A 142 -3.96 -4.04 -20.80
N PRO A 143 -3.25 -4.58 -21.80
CA PRO A 143 -2.51 -3.76 -22.75
C PRO A 143 -3.45 -2.79 -23.48
N LEU A 144 -3.05 -1.52 -23.59
CA LEU A 144 -3.74 -0.57 -24.44
C LEU A 144 -3.64 -1.10 -25.89
N THR A 145 -4.77 -1.52 -26.46
CA THR A 145 -4.86 -1.80 -27.89
C THR A 145 -4.63 -0.49 -28.63
N THR A 146 -3.45 -0.33 -29.21
CA THR A 146 -3.21 0.69 -30.24
C THR A 146 -4.03 0.24 -31.44
N GLU A 147 -5.20 0.83 -31.66
CA GLU A 147 -5.86 0.75 -32.94
C GLU A 147 -4.94 1.42 -33.97
N VAL A 148 -4.18 0.61 -34.66
CA VAL A 148 -3.54 1.05 -35.92
C VAL A 148 -4.69 1.23 -36.88
N SER A 149 -5.12 2.48 -37.10
CA SER A 149 -5.97 2.86 -38.22
C SER A 149 -5.19 2.58 -39.50
N ASP A 150 -5.37 1.38 -40.02
CA ASP A 150 -4.95 1.07 -41.40
C ASP A 150 -5.96 1.76 -42.31
N HIS A 151 -5.64 3.00 -42.68
CA HIS A 151 -6.23 3.69 -43.80
C HIS A 151 -5.43 3.29 -45.03
N SER A 152 -5.74 2.11 -45.58
CA SER A 152 -5.34 1.74 -46.92
C SER A 152 -6.41 2.25 -47.90
N GLU A 153 -6.09 3.27 -48.60
CA GLU A 153 -6.74 3.64 -49.89
C GLU A 153 -6.43 2.60 -50.97
#